data_32434c39ac1ce745ccfd485d4550508c
#
_entry.id   32434c39ac1ce745ccfd485d4550508c
#
_cell.length_a   1.000
_cell.length_b   1.000
_cell.length_c   1.000
_cell.angle_alpha   90.00
_cell.angle_beta   90.00
_cell.angle_gamma   90.00
#
_symmetry.space_group_name_H-M   'P 1'
#
loop_
_entity.id
_entity.type
_entity.pdbx_description
1 polymer ?
#
loop_
_entity_poly.entity_id
_entity_poly.type
_entity_poly.pdbx_seq_one_letter_code
_entity_poly.pdbx_strand_id
1 'polypeptide(L)'
;MKSITQRIITVGAFPYSRAILIQIQLQTEGIDCFLVTKDSVVPAHIADLRVLEKDVAKAMKIIESTLSDYGKAKEKAIKSIKTIRRILVPVDFSSLSLHACRFAITLASKFKAEVKLLHVFYNPAIDITPYDDHYAYQVKLSNSLREIEKNARVSLIKLEQKLQTWCKNESIHDVRITTGLANGESADEIVDYSMKYRPAIIIMGTRGLTKGTHPLGRVTTKVIEQSSIPVFAIPDGSIKKIDEIRNLLYATDFDPSDYSAINRLLHILSPLDIQLHCLHVSVGMKKPWDPVKMEELKEHLTNVYSDKNVIFSMQVSPDIISGLESYIRNNSIDAIALVNHKKGPLEKWFAPSMTKKIFTETGKPLFVFHAST
;
A
#
# COMPACT_ATOMS: atom_id res chain seq x y z
N MET A 1 18.12 -42.41 -39.26
CA MET A 1 17.61 -41.55 -38.19
C MET A 1 16.60 -40.61 -38.81
N LYS A 2 15.29 -40.79 -38.56
CA LYS A 2 14.26 -39.87 -39.03
C LYS A 2 14.30 -38.65 -38.14
N SER A 3 14.60 -37.46 -38.67
CA SER A 3 14.45 -36.19 -37.94
C SER A 3 12.96 -35.99 -37.71
N ILE A 4 12.53 -36.10 -36.46
CA ILE A 4 11.18 -35.73 -36.04
C ILE A 4 11.16 -34.20 -36.07
N THR A 5 10.62 -33.64 -37.13
CA THR A 5 10.33 -32.22 -37.22
C THR A 5 9.26 -31.93 -36.17
N GLN A 6 9.66 -31.39 -35.02
CA GLN A 6 8.72 -31.01 -33.99
C GLN A 6 7.89 -29.81 -34.51
N ARG A 7 6.60 -30.01 -34.72
CA ARG A 7 5.67 -28.93 -35.12
C ARG A 7 5.44 -28.00 -33.98
N ILE A 8 5.52 -26.68 -34.24
CA ILE A 8 5.18 -25.61 -33.30
C ILE A 8 3.76 -25.16 -33.64
N ILE A 9 2.88 -25.13 -32.64
CA ILE A 9 1.47 -24.79 -32.79
C ILE A 9 1.14 -23.56 -31.95
N THR A 10 0.39 -22.61 -32.52
CA THR A 10 -0.13 -21.47 -31.79
C THR A 10 -1.32 -21.91 -30.94
N VAL A 11 -1.22 -21.78 -29.63
CA VAL A 11 -2.27 -22.16 -28.65
C VAL A 11 -3.17 -21.00 -28.23
N GLY A 12 -2.83 -19.78 -28.63
CA GLY A 12 -3.67 -18.60 -28.43
C GLY A 12 -2.93 -17.32 -28.77
N ALA A 13 -3.69 -16.24 -28.91
CA ALA A 13 -3.19 -14.88 -29.04
C ALA A 13 -3.72 -14.09 -27.84
N PHE A 14 -2.80 -13.48 -27.08
CA PHE A 14 -3.13 -12.78 -25.84
C PHE A 14 -2.48 -11.41 -25.82
N PRO A 15 -3.03 -10.43 -25.07
CA PRO A 15 -2.27 -9.23 -24.74
C PRO A 15 -0.89 -9.61 -24.20
N TYR A 16 0.14 -8.91 -24.63
CA TYR A 16 1.55 -9.28 -24.41
C TYR A 16 1.87 -9.60 -22.94
N SER A 17 1.35 -8.80 -22.02
CA SER A 17 1.44 -9.01 -20.59
C SER A 17 0.86 -10.34 -20.12
N ARG A 18 -0.33 -10.65 -20.60
CA ARG A 18 -0.99 -11.92 -20.29
C ARG A 18 -0.26 -13.10 -20.89
N ALA A 19 0.28 -12.93 -22.11
CA ALA A 19 1.09 -13.93 -22.78
C ALA A 19 2.35 -14.27 -21.99
N ILE A 20 3.04 -13.27 -21.41
CA ILE A 20 4.20 -13.47 -20.53
C ILE A 20 3.84 -14.25 -19.27
N LEU A 21 2.72 -13.88 -18.59
CA LEU A 21 2.28 -14.62 -17.40
C LEU A 21 2.00 -16.08 -17.70
N ILE A 22 1.30 -16.34 -18.81
CA ILE A 22 1.02 -17.70 -19.27
C ILE A 22 2.33 -18.42 -19.63
N GLN A 23 3.28 -17.74 -20.28
CA GLN A 23 4.59 -18.29 -20.61
C GLN A 23 5.35 -18.73 -19.35
N ILE A 24 5.41 -17.89 -18.33
CA ILE A 24 6.07 -18.20 -17.06
C ILE A 24 5.43 -19.45 -16.43
N GLN A 25 4.10 -19.51 -16.42
CA GLN A 25 3.37 -20.63 -15.84
C GLN A 25 3.64 -21.94 -16.61
N LEU A 26 3.64 -21.89 -17.96
CA LEU A 26 3.97 -23.03 -18.80
C LEU A 26 5.40 -23.51 -18.59
N GLN A 27 6.37 -22.60 -18.51
CA GLN A 27 7.77 -22.91 -18.25
C GLN A 27 7.98 -23.54 -16.86
N THR A 28 7.25 -23.05 -15.85
CA THR A 28 7.27 -23.62 -14.48
C THR A 28 6.78 -25.07 -14.49
N GLU A 29 5.82 -25.40 -15.37
CA GLU A 29 5.29 -26.75 -15.57
C GLU A 29 6.09 -27.59 -16.57
N GLY A 30 7.27 -27.11 -17.01
CA GLY A 30 8.19 -27.79 -17.89
C GLY A 30 7.74 -27.84 -19.37
N ILE A 31 6.92 -26.88 -19.80
CA ILE A 31 6.50 -26.75 -21.20
C ILE A 31 7.30 -25.63 -21.87
N ASP A 32 8.03 -25.96 -22.90
CA ASP A 32 8.73 -25.00 -23.75
C ASP A 32 7.71 -24.21 -24.58
N CYS A 33 7.72 -22.89 -24.44
CA CYS A 33 6.81 -22.00 -25.14
C CYS A 33 7.50 -20.74 -25.66
N PHE A 34 6.99 -20.23 -26.77
CA PHE A 34 7.54 -19.10 -27.49
C PHE A 34 6.49 -18.04 -27.71
N LEU A 35 6.82 -16.78 -27.45
CA LEU A 35 6.00 -15.63 -27.80
C LEU A 35 6.44 -15.08 -29.16
N VAL A 36 5.48 -14.88 -30.04
CA VAL A 36 5.72 -14.29 -31.36
C VAL A 36 4.83 -13.06 -31.51
N THR A 37 5.46 -11.90 -31.64
CA THR A 37 4.79 -10.62 -31.92
C THR A 37 4.73 -10.37 -33.42
N LYS A 38 3.61 -9.87 -33.93
CA LYS A 38 3.39 -9.71 -35.40
C LYS A 38 4.06 -8.50 -36.01
N ASP A 39 4.48 -7.49 -35.21
CA ASP A 39 5.10 -6.27 -35.72
C ASP A 39 6.40 -5.94 -34.99
N SER A 40 7.43 -5.65 -35.78
CA SER A 40 8.79 -5.36 -35.28
C SER A 40 9.04 -3.88 -34.94
N VAL A 41 8.06 -2.98 -35.11
CA VAL A 41 8.26 -1.51 -35.00
C VAL A 41 7.42 -0.85 -33.90
N VAL A 42 6.35 -1.48 -33.44
CA VAL A 42 5.54 -1.04 -32.30
C VAL A 42 5.39 -2.21 -31.37
N PRO A 43 5.46 -2.04 -30.02
CA PRO A 43 5.20 -3.15 -29.10
C PRO A 43 3.82 -3.73 -29.41
N ALA A 44 3.79 -4.94 -29.93
CA ALA A 44 2.54 -5.58 -30.33
C ALA A 44 1.65 -5.74 -29.10
N HIS A 45 0.46 -5.14 -29.16
CA HIS A 45 -0.54 -5.29 -28.10
C HIS A 45 -0.98 -6.76 -27.92
N ILE A 46 -0.72 -7.63 -28.91
CA ILE A 46 -1.09 -9.04 -28.91
C ILE A 46 0.11 -9.88 -29.31
N ALA A 47 0.40 -10.94 -28.55
CA ALA A 47 1.41 -11.93 -28.85
C ALA A 47 0.76 -13.31 -29.06
N ASP A 48 1.21 -14.01 -30.10
CA ASP A 48 0.88 -15.41 -30.32
C ASP A 48 1.72 -16.27 -29.37
N LEU A 49 1.07 -17.08 -28.54
CA LEU A 49 1.73 -18.06 -27.70
C LEU A 49 1.83 -19.38 -28.45
N ARG A 50 3.02 -19.91 -28.58
CA ARG A 50 3.30 -21.10 -29.35
C ARG A 50 4.00 -22.18 -28.51
N VAL A 51 3.58 -23.41 -28.65
CA VAL A 51 4.14 -24.59 -27.96
C VAL A 51 4.39 -25.70 -28.94
N LEU A 52 5.15 -26.72 -28.52
CA LEU A 52 5.33 -27.94 -29.31
C LEU A 52 4.00 -28.71 -29.38
N GLU A 53 3.71 -29.33 -30.52
CA GLU A 53 2.48 -30.09 -30.77
C GLU A 53 2.17 -31.14 -29.69
N LYS A 54 3.20 -31.81 -29.17
CA LYS A 54 3.10 -32.81 -28.08
C LYS A 54 2.56 -32.19 -26.76
N ASP A 55 2.77 -30.89 -26.54
CA ASP A 55 2.48 -30.23 -25.27
C ASP A 55 1.15 -29.40 -25.31
N VAL A 56 0.50 -29.36 -26.51
CA VAL A 56 -0.72 -28.54 -26.73
C VAL A 56 -1.82 -28.85 -25.73
N ALA A 57 -2.12 -30.13 -25.48
CA ALA A 57 -3.23 -30.50 -24.58
C ALA A 57 -2.93 -30.13 -23.13
N LYS A 58 -1.68 -30.22 -22.67
CA LYS A 58 -1.25 -29.82 -21.33
C LYS A 58 -1.25 -28.29 -21.22
N ALA A 59 -0.72 -27.61 -22.24
CA ALA A 59 -0.68 -26.16 -22.30
C ALA A 59 -2.07 -25.53 -22.26
N MET A 60 -3.02 -26.06 -23.02
CA MET A 60 -4.43 -25.56 -23.03
C MET A 60 -5.07 -25.63 -21.65
N LYS A 61 -4.89 -26.71 -20.89
CA LYS A 61 -5.39 -26.83 -19.51
C LYS A 61 -4.80 -25.78 -18.58
N ILE A 62 -3.49 -25.55 -18.68
CA ILE A 62 -2.80 -24.55 -17.87
C ILE A 62 -3.24 -23.14 -18.24
N ILE A 63 -3.39 -22.85 -19.54
CA ILE A 63 -3.92 -21.56 -20.03
C ILE A 63 -5.33 -21.32 -19.48
N GLU A 64 -6.21 -22.31 -19.58
CA GLU A 64 -7.59 -22.19 -19.10
C GLU A 64 -7.66 -21.97 -17.58
N SER A 65 -6.88 -22.71 -16.79
CA SER A 65 -6.78 -22.49 -15.34
C SER A 65 -6.23 -21.12 -15.00
N THR A 66 -5.16 -20.68 -15.65
CA THR A 66 -4.53 -19.36 -15.44
C THR A 66 -5.50 -18.23 -15.77
N LEU A 67 -6.24 -18.33 -16.87
CA LEU A 67 -7.25 -17.34 -17.24
C LEU A 67 -8.46 -17.34 -16.30
N SER A 68 -8.89 -18.51 -15.83
CA SER A 68 -9.97 -18.65 -14.84
C SER A 68 -9.57 -18.05 -13.50
N ASP A 69 -8.35 -18.32 -13.03
CA ASP A 69 -7.85 -17.80 -11.76
C ASP A 69 -7.63 -16.29 -11.81
N TYR A 70 -7.17 -15.76 -12.95
CA TYR A 70 -7.09 -14.32 -13.19
C TYR A 70 -8.47 -13.67 -13.20
N GLY A 71 -9.46 -14.29 -13.84
CA GLY A 71 -10.86 -13.84 -13.84
C GLY A 71 -11.47 -13.83 -12.44
N LYS A 72 -11.28 -14.92 -11.68
CA LYS A 72 -11.76 -15.04 -10.28
C LYS A 72 -11.05 -14.07 -9.33
N ALA A 73 -9.74 -13.86 -9.50
CA ALA A 73 -8.98 -12.89 -8.73
C ALA A 73 -9.45 -11.46 -9.04
N LYS A 74 -9.74 -11.15 -10.31
CA LYS A 74 -10.32 -9.86 -10.74
C LYS A 74 -11.73 -9.65 -10.15
N GLU A 75 -12.62 -10.64 -10.22
CA GLU A 75 -13.96 -10.56 -9.60
C GLU A 75 -13.89 -10.48 -8.07
N LYS A 76 -12.99 -11.24 -7.44
CA LYS A 76 -12.79 -11.22 -5.98
C LYS A 76 -12.20 -9.89 -5.54
N ALA A 77 -11.25 -9.33 -6.30
CA ALA A 77 -10.71 -7.99 -6.09
C ALA A 77 -11.83 -6.93 -6.24
N ILE A 78 -12.64 -6.97 -7.29
CA ILE A 78 -13.76 -6.07 -7.51
C ILE A 78 -14.83 -6.23 -6.41
N LYS A 79 -15.15 -7.45 -5.98
CA LYS A 79 -16.11 -7.71 -4.89
C LYS A 79 -15.58 -7.32 -3.50
N SER A 80 -14.28 -7.52 -3.23
CA SER A 80 -13.65 -7.12 -1.96
C SER A 80 -13.48 -5.61 -1.80
N ILE A 81 -13.49 -4.89 -2.91
CA ILE A 81 -13.21 -3.46 -3.02
C ILE A 81 -14.44 -2.59 -2.64
N LYS A 82 -15.65 -3.15 -2.55
CA LYS A 82 -16.92 -2.38 -2.55
C LYS A 82 -17.21 -1.49 -1.35
N THR A 83 -16.46 -1.50 -0.24
CA THR A 83 -16.69 -0.55 0.86
C THR A 83 -15.51 -0.47 1.84
N ILE A 84 -14.93 0.72 2.01
CA ILE A 84 -14.12 1.04 3.19
C ILE A 84 -15.07 1.08 4.38
N ARG A 85 -14.97 0.08 5.26
CA ARG A 85 -15.86 -0.01 6.43
C ARG A 85 -15.18 0.42 7.71
N ARG A 86 -13.85 0.31 7.78
CA ARG A 86 -13.07 0.53 8.99
C ARG A 86 -11.75 1.20 8.69
N ILE A 87 -11.42 2.22 9.44
CA ILE A 87 -10.14 2.91 9.43
C ILE A 87 -9.54 2.80 10.83
N LEU A 88 -8.26 2.47 10.95
CA LEU A 88 -7.54 2.42 12.21
C LEU A 88 -6.63 3.65 12.32
N VAL A 89 -6.71 4.33 13.47
CA VAL A 89 -5.88 5.50 13.77
C VAL A 89 -5.17 5.26 15.10
N PRO A 90 -3.89 4.87 15.08
CA PRO A 90 -3.07 4.87 16.28
C PRO A 90 -2.89 6.29 16.82
N VAL A 91 -3.09 6.48 18.13
CA VAL A 91 -3.05 7.79 18.78
C VAL A 91 -2.13 7.78 20.00
N ASP A 92 -1.33 8.83 20.12
CA ASP A 92 -0.47 9.12 21.27
C ASP A 92 -0.83 10.46 21.95
N PHE A 93 -2.00 11.01 21.61
CA PHE A 93 -2.54 12.27 22.07
C PHE A 93 -1.72 13.51 21.64
N SER A 94 -0.74 13.38 20.76
CA SER A 94 -0.03 14.51 20.16
C SER A 94 -0.92 15.31 19.19
N SER A 95 -0.49 16.53 18.86
CA SER A 95 -1.17 17.35 17.83
C SER A 95 -1.20 16.64 16.48
N LEU A 96 -0.16 15.88 16.17
CA LEU A 96 -0.05 15.16 14.90
C LEU A 96 -0.97 13.94 14.85
N SER A 97 -1.12 13.19 15.96
CA SER A 97 -2.12 12.12 16.01
C SER A 97 -3.55 12.67 15.95
N LEU A 98 -3.80 13.85 16.54
CA LEU A 98 -5.09 14.55 16.38
C LEU A 98 -5.34 14.96 14.93
N HIS A 99 -4.31 15.40 14.21
CA HIS A 99 -4.40 15.70 12.78
C HIS A 99 -4.74 14.43 11.98
N ALA A 100 -4.05 13.32 12.23
CA ALA A 100 -4.34 12.03 11.61
C ALA A 100 -5.80 11.58 11.88
N CYS A 101 -6.33 11.82 13.09
CA CYS A 101 -7.75 11.55 13.41
C CYS A 101 -8.70 12.35 12.53
N ARG A 102 -8.47 13.66 12.38
CA ARG A 102 -9.32 14.52 11.54
C ARG A 102 -9.29 14.08 10.07
N PHE A 103 -8.12 13.74 9.60
CA PHE A 103 -7.93 13.22 8.25
C PHE A 103 -8.70 11.91 8.03
N ALA A 104 -8.58 10.98 8.98
CA ALA A 104 -9.31 9.71 8.94
C ALA A 104 -10.83 9.91 8.98
N ILE A 105 -11.32 10.82 9.80
CA ILE A 105 -12.75 11.14 9.91
C ILE A 105 -13.27 11.75 8.61
N THR A 106 -12.53 12.68 7.98
CA THR A 106 -12.93 13.27 6.70
C THR A 106 -12.97 12.19 5.60
N LEU A 107 -12.02 11.27 5.57
CA LEU A 107 -12.06 10.13 4.65
C LEU A 107 -13.24 9.20 4.98
N ALA A 108 -13.45 8.86 6.25
CA ALA A 108 -14.51 7.98 6.71
C ALA A 108 -15.91 8.49 6.35
N SER A 109 -16.12 9.81 6.40
CA SER A 109 -17.42 10.43 6.07
C SER A 109 -17.84 10.17 4.62
N LYS A 110 -16.88 10.07 3.69
CA LYS A 110 -17.14 9.76 2.28
C LYS A 110 -17.64 8.32 2.08
N PHE A 111 -17.35 7.41 3.01
CA PHE A 111 -17.69 5.98 2.93
C PHE A 111 -18.68 5.52 4.02
N LYS A 112 -19.11 6.41 4.90
CA LYS A 112 -19.86 6.05 6.12
C LYS A 112 -19.14 4.97 6.94
N ALA A 113 -17.81 5.11 7.04
CA ALA A 113 -16.93 4.14 7.68
C ALA A 113 -16.79 4.38 9.19
N GLU A 114 -16.40 3.33 9.92
CA GLU A 114 -16.00 3.43 11.32
C GLU A 114 -14.53 3.88 11.42
N VAL A 115 -14.24 4.82 12.32
CA VAL A 115 -12.88 5.20 12.72
C VAL A 115 -12.60 4.64 14.11
N LYS A 116 -11.61 3.74 14.22
CA LYS A 116 -11.11 3.20 15.48
C LYS A 116 -9.88 3.96 15.92
N LEU A 117 -9.97 4.68 17.05
CA LEU A 117 -8.83 5.30 17.71
C LEU A 117 -8.17 4.27 18.63
N LEU A 118 -6.94 3.88 18.34
CA LEU A 118 -6.19 2.89 19.12
C LEU A 118 -5.08 3.60 19.89
N HIS A 119 -5.11 3.54 21.21
CA HIS A 119 -3.97 3.94 22.03
C HIS A 119 -3.28 2.69 22.59
N VAL A 120 -1.95 2.66 22.48
CA VAL A 120 -1.12 1.61 23.06
C VAL A 120 -0.33 2.22 24.20
N PHE A 121 -0.52 1.68 25.41
CA PHE A 121 0.26 2.08 26.57
C PHE A 121 1.30 1.01 26.93
N TYR A 122 2.46 1.46 27.36
CA TYR A 122 3.53 0.59 27.75
C TYR A 122 3.46 0.28 29.26
N ASN A 123 3.65 -1.00 29.57
CA ASN A 123 3.78 -1.47 30.93
C ASN A 123 5.26 -1.68 31.29
N PRO A 124 5.87 -0.82 32.10
CA PRO A 124 7.27 -0.94 32.47
C PRO A 124 7.58 -2.19 33.32
N ALA A 125 6.57 -2.92 33.75
CA ALA A 125 6.73 -4.11 34.62
C ALA A 125 7.35 -5.32 33.93
N ILE A 126 7.42 -5.34 32.61
CA ILE A 126 7.95 -6.48 31.86
C ILE A 126 9.48 -6.50 31.87
N ASP A 127 10.14 -5.38 32.19
CA ASP A 127 11.60 -5.21 32.04
C ASP A 127 12.41 -5.34 33.33
N ILE A 128 11.84 -5.79 34.46
CA ILE A 128 12.56 -5.76 35.74
C ILE A 128 12.90 -7.14 36.25
N THR A 129 14.19 -7.35 36.52
CA THR A 129 14.77 -8.57 37.12
C THR A 129 14.37 -8.76 38.58
N PRO A 130 14.25 -10.01 39.06
CA PRO A 130 13.64 -10.35 40.35
C PRO A 130 14.65 -10.26 41.51
N TYR A 131 14.78 -9.08 42.13
CA TYR A 131 15.70 -8.97 43.29
C TYR A 131 15.14 -8.22 44.51
N ASP A 132 13.84 -7.91 44.60
CA ASP A 132 13.25 -7.27 45.79
C ASP A 132 11.93 -7.87 46.19
N ASP A 133 11.55 -7.67 47.48
CA ASP A 133 10.40 -8.17 48.18
C ASP A 133 9.14 -8.33 47.29
N HIS A 134 8.96 -9.55 46.79
CA HIS A 134 8.09 -9.88 45.65
C HIS A 134 6.63 -9.42 45.83
N TYR A 135 6.11 -9.38 47.04
CA TYR A 135 4.70 -9.10 47.25
C TYR A 135 4.38 -7.58 47.24
N ALA A 136 5.14 -6.81 47.99
CA ALA A 136 4.94 -5.35 48.06
C ALA A 136 5.20 -4.68 46.69
N TYR A 137 6.18 -5.21 45.97
CA TYR A 137 6.51 -4.76 44.61
C TYR A 137 5.41 -5.08 43.60
N GLN A 138 4.88 -6.31 43.59
CA GLN A 138 3.77 -6.68 42.70
C GLN A 138 2.51 -5.85 42.93
N VAL A 139 2.20 -5.52 44.21
CA VAL A 139 1.05 -4.67 44.56
C VAL A 139 1.25 -3.23 44.05
N LYS A 140 2.41 -2.64 44.26
CA LYS A 140 2.73 -1.29 43.74
C LYS A 140 2.65 -1.25 42.20
N LEU A 141 3.20 -2.25 41.56
CA LEU A 141 3.22 -2.39 40.12
C LEU A 141 1.81 -2.54 39.54
N SER A 142 0.98 -3.43 40.12
CA SER A 142 -0.41 -3.59 39.67
C SER A 142 -1.25 -2.35 39.86
N ASN A 143 -0.99 -1.55 40.91
CA ASN A 143 -1.66 -0.27 41.12
C ASN A 143 -1.22 0.77 40.13
N SER A 144 0.09 0.90 39.83
CA SER A 144 0.63 1.80 38.79
C SER A 144 0.07 1.47 37.42
N LEU A 145 -0.05 0.18 37.07
CA LEU A 145 -0.65 -0.25 35.81
C LEU A 145 -2.11 0.13 35.70
N ARG A 146 -2.89 -0.10 36.73
CA ARG A 146 -4.32 0.30 36.76
C ARG A 146 -4.45 1.81 36.59
N GLU A 147 -3.56 2.58 37.17
CA GLU A 147 -3.56 4.03 37.05
C GLU A 147 -3.20 4.48 35.63
N ILE A 148 -2.15 3.90 35.02
CA ILE A 148 -1.76 4.17 33.62
C ILE A 148 -2.92 3.82 32.68
N GLU A 149 -3.51 2.65 32.82
CA GLU A 149 -4.65 2.23 32.01
C GLU A 149 -5.85 3.16 32.20
N LYS A 150 -6.19 3.52 33.43
CA LYS A 150 -7.27 4.47 33.74
C LYS A 150 -7.04 5.83 33.10
N ASN A 151 -5.82 6.36 33.19
CA ASN A 151 -5.46 7.65 32.60
C ASN A 151 -5.51 7.59 31.06
N ALA A 152 -5.07 6.51 30.45
CA ALA A 152 -5.17 6.27 29.02
C ALA A 152 -6.63 6.21 28.54
N ARG A 153 -7.51 5.51 29.27
CA ARG A 153 -8.97 5.48 28.99
C ARG A 153 -9.61 6.86 29.08
N VAL A 154 -9.29 7.62 30.13
CA VAL A 154 -9.80 9.00 30.31
C VAL A 154 -9.33 9.88 29.14
N SER A 155 -8.08 9.77 28.74
CA SER A 155 -7.53 10.52 27.62
C SER A 155 -8.17 10.17 26.29
N LEU A 156 -8.46 8.88 26.05
CA LEU A 156 -9.19 8.43 24.86
C LEU A 156 -10.62 8.98 24.82
N ILE A 157 -11.33 8.95 25.94
CA ILE A 157 -12.70 9.51 26.05
C ILE A 157 -12.66 11.03 25.75
N LYS A 158 -11.72 11.77 26.32
CA LYS A 158 -11.55 13.19 26.05
C LYS A 158 -11.25 13.48 24.57
N LEU A 159 -10.40 12.65 23.95
CA LEU A 159 -10.08 12.76 22.53
C LEU A 159 -11.31 12.49 21.66
N GLU A 160 -12.07 11.45 21.97
CA GLU A 160 -13.31 11.09 21.27
C GLU A 160 -14.32 12.25 21.35
N GLN A 161 -14.58 12.80 22.53
CA GLN A 161 -15.47 13.94 22.73
C GLN A 161 -15.01 15.18 21.95
N LYS A 162 -13.70 15.47 21.97
CA LYS A 162 -13.11 16.57 21.19
C LYS A 162 -13.34 16.39 19.69
N LEU A 163 -13.18 15.17 19.19
CA LEU A 163 -13.41 14.85 17.77
C LEU A 163 -14.89 14.89 17.40
N GLN A 164 -15.77 14.41 18.26
CA GLN A 164 -17.22 14.51 18.06
C GLN A 164 -17.69 15.99 18.01
N THR A 165 -17.15 16.84 18.87
CA THR A 165 -17.42 18.29 18.84
C THR A 165 -16.89 18.91 17.55
N TRP A 166 -15.68 18.54 17.13
CA TRP A 166 -15.12 19.00 15.87
C TRP A 166 -15.97 18.53 14.66
N CYS A 167 -16.44 17.28 14.63
CA CYS A 167 -17.34 16.78 13.59
C CYS A 167 -18.62 17.64 13.48
N LYS A 168 -19.22 17.99 14.61
CA LYS A 168 -20.40 18.87 14.63
C LYS A 168 -20.11 20.24 14.01
N ASN A 169 -18.97 20.85 14.37
CA ASN A 169 -18.57 22.15 13.85
C ASN A 169 -18.26 22.15 12.36
N GLU A 170 -17.71 21.05 11.85
CA GLU A 170 -17.39 20.85 10.40
C GLU A 170 -18.56 20.25 9.61
N SER A 171 -19.73 20.07 10.24
CA SER A 171 -20.91 19.43 9.61
C SER A 171 -20.62 18.04 9.03
N ILE A 172 -19.75 17.28 9.69
CA ILE A 172 -19.43 15.91 9.32
C ILE A 172 -20.40 14.98 10.03
N HIS A 173 -21.19 14.24 9.24
CA HIS A 173 -22.19 13.29 9.72
C HIS A 173 -21.83 11.85 9.30
N ASP A 174 -22.52 10.86 9.87
CA ASP A 174 -22.44 9.45 9.49
C ASP A 174 -21.07 8.77 9.70
N VAL A 175 -20.22 9.30 10.60
CA VAL A 175 -18.97 8.68 11.00
C VAL A 175 -19.08 8.12 12.41
N ARG A 176 -18.88 6.82 12.54
CA ARG A 176 -18.80 6.16 13.86
C ARG A 176 -17.37 6.22 14.37
N ILE A 177 -17.15 6.95 15.46
CA ILE A 177 -15.87 6.98 16.17
C ILE A 177 -15.94 5.99 17.33
N THR A 178 -14.95 5.13 17.45
CA THR A 178 -14.82 4.16 18.54
C THR A 178 -13.39 4.15 19.06
N THR A 179 -13.19 3.70 20.29
CA THR A 179 -11.88 3.68 20.92
C THR A 179 -11.41 2.27 21.18
N GLY A 180 -10.11 2.06 21.24
CA GLY A 180 -9.45 0.83 21.61
C GLY A 180 -8.22 1.13 22.45
N LEU A 181 -7.90 0.24 23.37
CA LEU A 181 -6.73 0.32 24.23
C LEU A 181 -5.99 -1.01 24.16
N ALA A 182 -4.68 -0.97 23.96
CA ALA A 182 -3.80 -2.13 23.98
C ALA A 182 -2.61 -1.88 24.91
N ASN A 183 -2.00 -2.96 25.40
CA ASN A 183 -0.86 -2.91 26.31
C ASN A 183 0.31 -3.68 25.70
N GLY A 184 1.41 -3.01 25.49
CA GLY A 184 2.62 -3.62 24.93
C GLY A 184 3.52 -2.64 24.18
N GLU A 185 4.39 -3.16 23.33
CA GLU A 185 5.21 -2.34 22.44
C GLU A 185 4.34 -1.75 21.34
N SER A 186 4.42 -0.44 21.15
CA SER A 186 3.43 0.31 20.38
C SER A 186 3.29 -0.18 18.93
N ALA A 187 4.40 -0.47 18.25
CA ALA A 187 4.33 -0.87 16.84
C ALA A 187 3.77 -2.29 16.68
N ASP A 188 4.21 -3.21 17.54
CA ASP A 188 3.78 -4.61 17.48
C ASP A 188 2.28 -4.72 17.80
N GLU A 189 1.80 -4.02 18.84
CA GLU A 189 0.39 -3.98 19.21
C GLU A 189 -0.50 -3.34 18.13
N ILE A 190 -0.01 -2.28 17.45
CA ILE A 190 -0.75 -1.69 16.32
C ILE A 190 -0.89 -2.70 15.18
N VAL A 191 0.18 -3.41 14.84
CA VAL A 191 0.18 -4.42 13.77
C VAL A 191 -0.76 -5.57 14.14
N ASP A 192 -0.63 -6.14 15.34
CA ASP A 192 -1.46 -7.24 15.82
C ASP A 192 -2.94 -6.85 15.90
N TYR A 193 -3.23 -5.65 16.41
CA TYR A 193 -4.59 -5.14 16.45
C TYR A 193 -5.15 -4.97 15.03
N SER A 194 -4.35 -4.48 14.08
CA SER A 194 -4.76 -4.30 12.70
C SER A 194 -5.12 -5.62 12.01
N MET A 195 -4.40 -6.71 12.29
CA MET A 195 -4.70 -8.05 11.77
C MET A 195 -6.05 -8.58 12.28
N LYS A 196 -6.39 -8.33 13.53
CA LYS A 196 -7.66 -8.74 14.15
C LYS A 196 -8.82 -7.86 13.69
N TYR A 197 -8.63 -6.56 13.70
CA TYR A 197 -9.66 -5.56 13.36
C TYR A 197 -9.91 -5.46 11.85
N ARG A 198 -8.92 -5.78 11.01
CA ARG A 198 -8.94 -5.75 9.53
C ARG A 198 -9.45 -4.41 8.96
N PRO A 199 -8.80 -3.30 9.26
CA PRO A 199 -9.14 -2.02 8.65
C PRO A 199 -8.76 -2.01 7.17
N ALA A 200 -9.40 -1.14 6.39
CA ALA A 200 -9.00 -0.91 4.99
C ALA A 200 -7.65 -0.19 4.90
N ILE A 201 -7.37 0.66 5.89
CA ILE A 201 -6.15 1.48 5.97
C ILE A 201 -5.85 1.85 7.43
N ILE A 202 -4.57 1.99 7.74
CA ILE A 202 -4.06 2.61 8.98
C ILE A 202 -3.66 4.04 8.63
N ILE A 203 -4.17 5.03 9.35
CA ILE A 203 -3.79 6.44 9.17
C ILE A 203 -3.09 6.91 10.43
N MET A 204 -1.85 7.41 10.30
CA MET A 204 -1.08 7.82 11.46
C MET A 204 -0.18 9.02 11.17
N GLY A 205 0.09 9.80 12.21
CA GLY A 205 1.10 10.84 12.16
C GLY A 205 2.50 10.23 12.08
N THR A 206 3.44 10.95 11.53
CA THR A 206 4.81 10.45 11.32
C THR A 206 5.69 10.61 12.55
N ARG A 207 5.34 11.49 13.50
CA ARG A 207 6.06 11.71 14.76
C ARG A 207 5.07 11.70 15.91
N GLY A 208 5.52 11.27 17.08
CA GLY A 208 4.78 11.32 18.33
C GLY A 208 5.15 12.54 19.19
N LEU A 209 4.91 12.42 20.50
CA LEU A 209 5.26 13.45 21.49
C LEU A 209 6.76 13.72 21.58
N THR A 210 7.61 12.77 21.22
CA THR A 210 9.07 12.93 21.24
C THR A 210 9.57 13.63 19.96
N LYS A 211 10.14 14.81 20.12
CA LYS A 211 10.82 15.54 19.03
C LYS A 211 12.14 14.86 18.69
N GLY A 212 12.12 13.85 17.83
CA GLY A 212 13.32 13.23 17.29
C GLY A 212 13.86 13.95 16.05
N THR A 213 15.14 13.72 15.74
CA THR A 213 15.80 14.28 14.54
C THR A 213 15.33 13.67 13.22
N HIS A 214 14.62 12.53 13.28
CA HIS A 214 14.14 11.83 12.10
C HIS A 214 12.69 12.24 11.74
N PRO A 215 12.40 12.56 10.48
CA PRO A 215 11.07 12.98 10.02
C PRO A 215 10.02 11.86 10.15
N LEU A 216 10.42 10.61 10.04
CA LEU A 216 9.56 9.43 10.27
C LEU A 216 9.89 8.84 11.64
N GLY A 217 8.93 8.82 12.56
CA GLY A 217 9.09 8.29 13.91
C GLY A 217 9.29 6.76 13.92
N ARG A 218 9.91 6.25 15.00
CA ARG A 218 10.24 4.81 15.13
C ARG A 218 9.00 3.91 15.03
N VAL A 219 7.91 4.28 15.69
CA VAL A 219 6.66 3.51 15.65
C VAL A 219 6.09 3.46 14.23
N THR A 220 5.99 4.61 13.56
CA THR A 220 5.48 4.69 12.18
C THR A 220 6.33 3.88 11.22
N THR A 221 7.66 3.95 11.34
CA THR A 221 8.59 3.15 10.53
C THR A 221 8.32 1.65 10.70
N LYS A 222 8.27 1.16 11.96
CA LYS A 222 8.00 -0.25 12.24
C LYS A 222 6.62 -0.70 11.73
N VAL A 223 5.58 0.11 11.92
CA VAL A 223 4.24 -0.22 11.41
C VAL A 223 4.25 -0.31 9.87
N ILE A 224 4.94 0.61 9.17
CA ILE A 224 5.12 0.53 7.72
C ILE A 224 5.89 -0.72 7.30
N GLU A 225 6.86 -1.17 8.07
CA GLU A 225 7.67 -2.35 7.74
C GLU A 225 6.94 -3.67 7.97
N GLN A 226 6.10 -3.74 8.99
CA GLN A 226 5.53 -5.00 9.49
C GLN A 226 4.08 -5.22 9.08
N SER A 227 3.30 -4.14 8.86
CA SER A 227 1.89 -4.23 8.56
C SER A 227 1.63 -4.93 7.21
N SER A 228 0.56 -5.68 7.12
CA SER A 228 -0.04 -6.14 5.86
C SER A 228 -1.18 -5.22 5.38
N ILE A 229 -1.59 -4.29 6.22
CA ILE A 229 -2.62 -3.29 5.92
C ILE A 229 -1.91 -2.04 5.36
N PRO A 230 -2.46 -1.38 4.32
CA PRO A 230 -1.91 -0.12 3.83
C PRO A 230 -1.79 0.92 4.94
N VAL A 231 -0.68 1.66 4.94
CA VAL A 231 -0.41 2.72 5.92
C VAL A 231 -0.37 4.07 5.20
N PHE A 232 -1.13 5.03 5.70
CA PHE A 232 -1.03 6.42 5.27
C PHE A 232 -0.36 7.24 6.38
N ALA A 233 0.88 7.66 6.11
CA ALA A 233 1.71 8.43 7.02
C ALA A 233 1.61 9.92 6.69
N ILE A 234 1.20 10.74 7.66
CA ILE A 234 0.97 12.19 7.49
C ILE A 234 2.05 12.97 8.22
N PRO A 235 2.90 13.74 7.51
CA PRO A 235 3.93 14.57 8.12
C PRO A 235 3.34 15.83 8.76
N ASP A 236 4.11 16.42 9.68
CA ASP A 236 3.78 17.70 10.28
C ASP A 236 3.84 18.84 9.24
N GLY A 237 2.92 19.80 9.35
CA GLY A 237 2.87 20.95 8.44
C GLY A 237 2.45 20.64 6.99
N SER A 238 2.07 19.38 6.69
CA SER A 238 1.53 19.01 5.39
C SER A 238 0.05 19.40 5.23
N ILE A 239 -0.61 18.86 4.21
CA ILE A 239 -2.04 19.05 3.93
C ILE A 239 -2.91 18.88 5.18
N LYS A 240 -3.90 19.75 5.37
CA LYS A 240 -4.77 19.75 6.54
C LYS A 240 -5.95 18.80 6.43
N LYS A 241 -6.46 18.60 5.22
CA LYS A 241 -7.62 17.75 4.93
C LYS A 241 -7.32 16.85 3.73
N ILE A 242 -7.94 15.67 3.69
CA ILE A 242 -7.75 14.74 2.56
C ILE A 242 -8.23 15.33 1.23
N ASP A 243 -9.25 16.18 1.26
CA ASP A 243 -9.80 16.86 0.09
C ASP A 243 -8.81 17.89 -0.54
N GLU A 244 -7.69 18.19 0.13
CA GLU A 244 -6.62 19.04 -0.41
C GLU A 244 -5.64 18.27 -1.30
N ILE A 245 -5.68 16.93 -1.30
CA ILE A 245 -4.91 16.12 -2.23
C ILE A 245 -5.58 16.21 -3.61
N ARG A 246 -4.90 16.86 -4.56
CA ARG A 246 -5.34 16.96 -5.95
C ARG A 246 -4.47 16.12 -6.87
N ASN A 247 -3.16 16.15 -6.67
CA ASN A 247 -2.20 15.42 -7.46
C ASN A 247 -1.49 14.36 -6.61
N LEU A 248 -1.72 13.11 -6.92
CA LEU A 248 -1.12 11.99 -6.21
C LEU A 248 -0.15 11.25 -7.13
N LEU A 249 1.08 11.11 -6.69
CA LEU A 249 2.10 10.36 -7.41
C LEU A 249 2.09 8.90 -6.95
N TYR A 250 1.92 7.97 -7.87
CA TYR A 250 2.21 6.55 -7.66
C TYR A 250 3.55 6.22 -8.30
N ALA A 251 4.53 5.84 -7.50
CA ALA A 251 5.83 5.40 -7.97
C ALA A 251 5.77 3.89 -8.26
N THR A 252 5.99 3.50 -9.53
CA THR A 252 5.94 2.10 -9.98
C THR A 252 7.32 1.60 -10.40
N ASP A 253 7.64 0.37 -10.04
CA ASP A 253 8.78 -0.40 -10.57
C ASP A 253 8.32 -1.51 -11.52
N PHE A 254 7.02 -1.50 -11.86
CA PHE A 254 6.35 -2.50 -12.69
C PHE A 254 6.30 -3.89 -12.05
N ASP A 255 6.33 -3.99 -10.74
CA ASP A 255 6.10 -5.24 -10.05
C ASP A 255 4.62 -5.65 -10.16
N PRO A 256 4.30 -6.96 -10.25
CA PRO A 256 2.91 -7.43 -10.29
C PRO A 256 2.04 -6.94 -9.12
N SER A 257 2.63 -6.66 -7.95
CA SER A 257 1.90 -6.12 -6.81
C SER A 257 1.41 -4.68 -7.01
N ASP A 258 1.99 -3.92 -7.94
CA ASP A 258 1.54 -2.56 -8.29
C ASP A 258 0.08 -2.56 -8.75
N TYR A 259 -0.34 -3.55 -9.52
CA TYR A 259 -1.72 -3.65 -10.00
C TYR A 259 -2.73 -3.71 -8.85
N SER A 260 -2.45 -4.53 -7.85
CA SER A 260 -3.32 -4.66 -6.68
C SER A 260 -3.27 -3.42 -5.79
N ALA A 261 -2.10 -2.80 -5.65
CA ALA A 261 -1.90 -1.60 -4.85
C ALA A 261 -2.60 -0.39 -5.48
N ILE A 262 -2.44 -0.17 -6.78
CA ILE A 262 -3.12 0.91 -7.50
C ILE A 262 -4.64 0.73 -7.44
N ASN A 263 -5.15 -0.48 -7.63
CA ASN A 263 -6.58 -0.75 -7.52
C ASN A 263 -7.11 -0.42 -6.11
N ARG A 264 -6.39 -0.80 -5.05
CA ARG A 264 -6.75 -0.44 -3.67
C ARG A 264 -6.67 1.07 -3.44
N LEU A 265 -5.62 1.73 -3.95
CA LEU A 265 -5.44 3.17 -3.85
C LEU A 265 -6.59 3.92 -4.51
N LEU A 266 -6.90 3.61 -5.77
CA LEU A 266 -7.99 4.24 -6.52
C LEU A 266 -9.36 4.02 -5.84
N HIS A 267 -9.54 2.87 -5.19
CA HIS A 267 -10.73 2.63 -4.39
C HIS A 267 -10.79 3.51 -3.14
N ILE A 268 -9.68 3.59 -2.38
CA ILE A 268 -9.58 4.46 -1.19
C ILE A 268 -9.85 5.92 -1.55
N LEU A 269 -9.40 6.32 -2.74
CA LEU A 269 -9.50 7.70 -3.21
C LEU A 269 -10.70 7.95 -4.14
N SER A 270 -11.55 6.94 -4.36
CA SER A 270 -12.67 7.02 -5.32
C SER A 270 -13.62 8.19 -5.11
N PRO A 271 -13.95 8.65 -3.88
CA PRO A 271 -14.83 9.79 -3.67
C PRO A 271 -14.12 11.13 -3.76
N LEU A 272 -12.82 11.15 -4.04
CA LEU A 272 -12.01 12.35 -4.14
C LEU A 272 -11.70 12.67 -5.60
N ASP A 273 -11.66 13.95 -5.92
CA ASP A 273 -11.26 14.45 -7.23
C ASP A 273 -9.74 14.57 -7.29
N ILE A 274 -9.08 13.43 -7.58
CA ILE A 274 -7.62 13.30 -7.59
C ILE A 274 -7.15 12.93 -9.00
N GLN A 275 -6.14 13.64 -9.49
CA GLN A 275 -5.33 13.24 -10.62
C GLN A 275 -4.23 12.29 -10.16
N LEU A 276 -4.21 11.07 -10.70
CA LEU A 276 -3.18 10.08 -10.39
C LEU A 276 -2.05 10.18 -11.42
N HIS A 277 -0.83 10.35 -10.95
CA HIS A 277 0.39 10.33 -11.76
C HIS A 277 1.12 9.00 -11.53
N CYS A 278 1.10 8.10 -12.50
CA CYS A 278 1.90 6.88 -12.47
C CYS A 278 3.27 7.16 -13.06
N LEU A 279 4.31 7.16 -12.22
CA LEU A 279 5.68 7.48 -12.62
C LEU A 279 6.59 6.27 -12.44
N HIS A 280 7.34 5.96 -13.51
CA HIS A 280 8.50 5.08 -13.44
C HIS A 280 9.79 5.90 -13.60
N VAL A 281 10.76 5.68 -12.72
CA VAL A 281 12.09 6.32 -12.79
C VAL A 281 13.10 5.28 -13.23
N SER A 282 13.66 5.40 -14.45
CA SER A 282 14.75 4.57 -14.94
C SER A 282 16.09 5.15 -14.48
N VAL A 283 16.88 4.37 -13.74
CA VAL A 283 18.19 4.82 -13.22
C VAL A 283 19.27 4.69 -14.29
N GLY A 284 19.95 5.79 -14.57
CA GLY A 284 21.06 5.89 -15.52
C GLY A 284 20.60 5.90 -16.99
N MET A 285 19.85 4.89 -17.44
CA MET A 285 19.34 4.84 -18.81
C MET A 285 17.95 4.19 -18.85
N LYS A 286 17.20 4.52 -19.89
CA LYS A 286 15.91 3.90 -20.18
C LYS A 286 16.13 2.46 -20.66
N LYS A 287 15.48 1.51 -20.03
CA LYS A 287 15.53 0.12 -20.46
C LYS A 287 14.54 -0.11 -21.61
N PRO A 288 14.88 -0.97 -22.58
CA PRO A 288 14.01 -1.19 -23.76
C PRO A 288 12.59 -1.66 -23.42
N TRP A 289 12.42 -2.37 -22.31
CA TRP A 289 11.11 -2.91 -21.86
C TRP A 289 10.30 -1.94 -21.00
N ASP A 290 10.88 -0.83 -20.50
CA ASP A 290 10.15 0.12 -19.65
C ASP A 290 8.90 0.69 -20.37
N PRO A 291 8.94 1.10 -21.67
CA PRO A 291 7.75 1.55 -22.38
C PRO A 291 6.66 0.49 -22.51
N VAL A 292 7.06 -0.77 -22.71
CA VAL A 292 6.12 -1.89 -22.87
C VAL A 292 5.36 -2.13 -21.57
N LYS A 293 6.08 -2.15 -20.44
CA LYS A 293 5.47 -2.30 -19.12
C LYS A 293 4.58 -1.12 -18.73
N MET A 294 4.97 0.10 -19.12
CA MET A 294 4.14 1.28 -18.89
C MET A 294 2.83 1.22 -19.69
N GLU A 295 2.88 0.79 -20.95
CA GLU A 295 1.67 0.64 -21.77
C GLU A 295 0.76 -0.47 -21.21
N GLU A 296 1.32 -1.57 -20.72
CA GLU A 296 0.58 -2.61 -20.03
C GLU A 296 -0.16 -2.08 -18.79
N LEU A 297 0.55 -1.32 -17.94
CA LEU A 297 -0.06 -0.69 -16.77
C LEU A 297 -1.18 0.27 -17.17
N LYS A 298 -0.97 1.05 -18.23
CA LYS A 298 -1.95 1.97 -18.79
C LYS A 298 -3.20 1.25 -19.30
N GLU A 299 -3.04 0.20 -20.10
CA GLU A 299 -4.16 -0.64 -20.57
C GLU A 299 -4.97 -1.21 -19.40
N HIS A 300 -4.28 -1.74 -18.39
CA HIS A 300 -4.95 -2.28 -17.20
C HIS A 300 -5.81 -1.21 -16.51
N LEU A 301 -5.24 -0.04 -16.25
CA LEU A 301 -5.94 1.02 -15.52
C LEU A 301 -7.05 1.66 -16.36
N THR A 302 -6.86 1.85 -17.65
CA THR A 302 -7.91 2.37 -18.55
C THR A 302 -9.09 1.43 -18.65
N ASN A 303 -8.85 0.11 -18.70
CA ASN A 303 -9.92 -0.89 -18.75
C ASN A 303 -10.73 -1.00 -17.46
N VAL A 304 -10.12 -0.68 -16.30
CA VAL A 304 -10.77 -0.81 -14.98
C VAL A 304 -11.36 0.52 -14.51
N TYR A 305 -10.77 1.64 -14.91
CA TYR A 305 -11.06 2.98 -14.41
C TYR A 305 -11.15 3.99 -15.56
N SER A 306 -12.06 3.76 -16.53
CA SER A 306 -12.27 4.63 -17.70
C SER A 306 -12.53 6.10 -17.38
N ASP A 307 -13.07 6.38 -16.18
CA ASP A 307 -13.48 7.73 -15.76
C ASP A 307 -12.41 8.45 -14.91
N LYS A 308 -11.23 7.84 -14.65
CA LYS A 308 -10.19 8.45 -13.83
C LYS A 308 -9.13 9.13 -14.69
N ASN A 309 -8.76 10.35 -14.28
CA ASN A 309 -7.68 11.09 -14.90
C ASN A 309 -6.34 10.56 -14.41
N VAL A 310 -5.71 9.69 -15.20
CA VAL A 310 -4.41 9.07 -14.91
C VAL A 310 -3.36 9.55 -15.89
N ILE A 311 -2.28 10.13 -15.40
CA ILE A 311 -1.12 10.54 -16.19
C ILE A 311 -0.05 9.46 -16.05
N PHE A 312 0.48 9.00 -17.19
CA PHE A 312 1.57 8.00 -17.22
C PHE A 312 2.86 8.68 -17.66
N SER A 313 3.91 8.55 -16.87
CA SER A 313 5.19 9.21 -17.10
C SER A 313 6.37 8.29 -16.83
N MET A 314 7.42 8.46 -17.62
CA MET A 314 8.71 7.80 -17.42
C MET A 314 9.81 8.86 -17.43
N GLN A 315 10.71 8.78 -16.45
CA GLN A 315 11.82 9.71 -16.31
C GLN A 315 13.13 8.96 -16.16
N VAL A 316 14.17 9.45 -16.81
CA VAL A 316 15.55 8.98 -16.57
C VAL A 316 16.20 9.89 -15.56
N SER A 317 16.83 9.32 -14.55
CA SER A 317 17.50 10.07 -13.48
C SER A 317 18.76 9.32 -13.01
N PRO A 318 19.77 10.03 -12.42
CA PRO A 318 20.92 9.37 -11.80
C PRO A 318 20.53 8.38 -10.70
N ASP A 319 19.49 8.70 -9.95
CA ASP A 319 18.92 7.84 -8.91
C ASP A 319 17.40 8.08 -8.77
N ILE A 320 16.73 7.18 -8.05
CA ILE A 320 15.28 7.20 -7.88
C ILE A 320 14.79 8.45 -7.15
N ILE A 321 15.49 8.85 -6.09
CA ILE A 321 15.06 9.97 -5.24
C ILE A 321 15.09 11.28 -6.04
N SER A 322 16.21 11.55 -6.72
CA SER A 322 16.35 12.74 -7.56
C SER A 322 15.28 12.80 -8.65
N GLY A 323 14.93 11.65 -9.24
CA GLY A 323 13.85 11.53 -10.20
C GLY A 323 12.48 11.87 -9.60
N LEU A 324 12.16 11.27 -8.46
CA LEU A 324 10.91 11.54 -7.75
C LEU A 324 10.79 13.01 -7.33
N GLU A 325 11.82 13.58 -6.72
CA GLU A 325 11.84 14.98 -6.28
C GLU A 325 11.64 15.96 -7.44
N SER A 326 12.34 15.71 -8.56
CA SER A 326 12.19 16.53 -9.75
C SER A 326 10.73 16.50 -10.28
N TYR A 327 10.15 15.30 -10.34
CA TYR A 327 8.76 15.13 -10.78
C TYR A 327 7.76 15.79 -9.84
N ILE A 328 7.95 15.62 -8.53
CA ILE A 328 7.11 16.22 -7.48
C ILE A 328 7.07 17.74 -7.61
N ARG A 329 8.24 18.38 -7.78
CA ARG A 329 8.34 19.83 -7.94
C ARG A 329 7.65 20.33 -9.20
N ASN A 330 7.84 19.62 -10.33
CA ASN A 330 7.35 20.05 -11.63
C ASN A 330 5.84 19.84 -11.82
N ASN A 331 5.24 18.93 -11.06
CA ASN A 331 3.83 18.54 -11.24
C ASN A 331 2.95 18.83 -10.02
N SER A 332 3.42 19.66 -9.08
CA SER A 332 2.67 20.06 -7.89
C SER A 332 2.07 18.88 -7.12
N ILE A 333 2.86 17.82 -6.93
CA ILE A 333 2.40 16.60 -6.25
C ILE A 333 2.13 16.89 -4.77
N ASP A 334 0.97 16.46 -4.28
CA ASP A 334 0.51 16.66 -2.90
C ASP A 334 0.82 15.47 -2.00
N ALA A 335 0.74 14.24 -2.53
CA ALA A 335 1.01 13.01 -1.80
C ALA A 335 1.66 11.97 -2.71
N ILE A 336 2.30 10.96 -2.10
CA ILE A 336 3.01 9.89 -2.79
C ILE A 336 2.39 8.55 -2.38
N ALA A 337 2.33 7.61 -3.30
CA ALA A 337 1.96 6.22 -3.04
C ALA A 337 3.02 5.29 -3.63
N LEU A 338 3.31 4.20 -2.92
CA LEU A 338 4.25 3.16 -3.36
C LEU A 338 3.95 1.81 -2.71
N VAL A 339 4.53 0.74 -3.26
CA VAL A 339 4.52 -0.59 -2.66
C VAL A 339 5.83 -0.86 -1.93
N ASN A 340 5.73 -1.35 -0.70
CA ASN A 340 6.87 -1.84 0.07
C ASN A 340 7.03 -3.36 -0.17
N HIS A 341 8.12 -3.77 -0.79
CA HIS A 341 8.44 -5.18 -1.06
C HIS A 341 9.21 -5.78 0.11
N LYS A 342 8.66 -6.80 0.76
CA LYS A 342 9.28 -7.45 1.93
C LYS A 342 10.48 -8.34 1.59
N LYS A 343 10.54 -8.95 0.39
CA LYS A 343 11.67 -9.77 -0.12
C LYS A 343 11.53 -10.01 -1.63
N GLY A 344 12.60 -9.84 -2.41
CA GLY A 344 12.67 -10.20 -3.82
C GLY A 344 14.00 -9.79 -4.44
N PRO A 345 14.40 -10.34 -5.60
CA PRO A 345 15.63 -9.95 -6.29
C PRO A 345 15.65 -8.48 -6.77
N LEU A 346 14.51 -7.80 -6.71
CA LEU A 346 14.32 -6.37 -6.97
C LEU A 346 14.38 -5.51 -5.69
N GLU A 347 14.94 -6.04 -4.59
CA GLU A 347 15.08 -5.40 -3.27
C GLU A 347 15.63 -3.96 -3.27
N LYS A 348 16.07 -3.45 -4.42
CA LYS A 348 16.75 -2.15 -4.51
C LYS A 348 15.81 -0.96 -4.64
N TRP A 349 14.52 -1.15 -5.03
CA TRP A 349 13.67 -0.01 -5.40
C TRP A 349 12.83 0.55 -4.25
N PHE A 350 12.18 -0.31 -3.47
CA PHE A 350 11.30 0.14 -2.37
C PHE A 350 11.52 -0.65 -1.07
N ALA A 351 12.78 -0.85 -0.71
CA ALA A 351 13.15 -1.33 0.62
C ALA A 351 12.66 -0.33 1.69
N PRO A 352 12.45 -0.75 2.94
CA PRO A 352 12.05 0.14 4.03
C PRO A 352 12.95 1.37 4.18
N SER A 353 14.24 1.23 3.89
CA SER A 353 15.22 2.33 3.87
C SER A 353 14.92 3.36 2.78
N MET A 354 14.44 2.92 1.61
CA MET A 354 14.07 3.80 0.51
C MET A 354 12.77 4.55 0.81
N THR A 355 11.74 3.86 1.34
CA THR A 355 10.49 4.49 1.79
C THR A 355 10.78 5.60 2.80
N LYS A 356 11.66 5.33 3.77
CA LYS A 356 12.11 6.34 4.74
C LYS A 356 12.82 7.51 4.06
N LYS A 357 13.68 7.24 3.09
CA LYS A 357 14.43 8.28 2.36
C LYS A 357 13.49 9.14 1.52
N ILE A 358 12.57 8.54 0.76
CA ILE A 358 11.53 9.27 0.00
C ILE A 358 10.76 10.20 0.92
N PHE A 359 10.30 9.69 2.07
CA PHE A 359 9.56 10.50 3.02
C PHE A 359 10.38 11.66 3.57
N THR A 360 11.64 11.41 3.91
CA THR A 360 12.56 12.43 4.50
C THR A 360 12.83 13.57 3.52
N GLU A 361 13.14 13.22 2.28
CA GLU A 361 13.54 14.20 1.25
C GLU A 361 12.35 14.98 0.68
N THR A 362 11.20 14.32 0.53
CA THR A 362 10.03 14.97 -0.08
C THR A 362 9.13 15.70 0.92
N GLY A 363 9.10 15.28 2.18
CA GLY A 363 8.20 15.82 3.20
C GLY A 363 6.70 15.68 2.88
N LYS A 364 6.35 14.82 1.91
CA LYS A 364 4.98 14.64 1.45
C LYS A 364 4.28 13.50 2.21
N PRO A 365 2.94 13.55 2.39
CA PRO A 365 2.16 12.42 2.86
C PRO A 365 2.41 11.19 2.01
N LEU A 366 2.47 10.01 2.65
CA LEU A 366 2.90 8.79 2.00
C LEU A 366 1.91 7.63 2.23
N PHE A 367 1.33 7.11 1.15
CA PHE A 367 0.60 5.85 1.13
C PHE A 367 1.57 4.70 0.87
N VAL A 368 1.67 3.77 1.80
CA VAL A 368 2.50 2.58 1.65
C VAL A 368 1.62 1.35 1.59
N PHE A 369 1.66 0.67 0.47
CA PHE A 369 1.04 -0.64 0.28
C PHE A 369 2.08 -1.73 0.50
N HIS A 370 1.62 -2.95 0.74
CA HIS A 370 2.51 -4.10 0.92
C HIS A 370 2.21 -5.10 -0.17
N ALA A 371 3.26 -5.62 -0.79
CA ALA A 371 3.13 -6.73 -1.73
C ALA A 371 2.48 -7.91 -0.99
N SER A 372 1.36 -8.40 -1.52
CA SER A 372 0.73 -9.61 -1.00
C SER A 372 1.66 -10.78 -1.28
N THR A 373 2.11 -11.48 -0.25
CA THR A 373 2.76 -12.78 -0.37
C THR A 373 1.75 -13.83 -0.83
#